data_0f9c97f2faea1671a452bb69ec38e402
#
_entry.id   0f9c97f2faea1671a452bb69ec38e402
#
_cell.length_a   1.000
_cell.length_b   1.000
_cell.length_c   1.000
_cell.angle_alpha   90.00
_cell.angle_beta   90.00
_cell.angle_gamma   90.00
#
_symmetry.space_group_name_H-M   'P 1'
#
loop_
_entity.id
_entity.type
_entity.pdbx_description
1 polymer ?
#
loop_
_entity_poly.entity_id
_entity_poly.type
_entity_poly.pdbx_seq_one_letter_code
_entity_poly.pdbx_strand_id
1 'polypeptide(L)'
;DTDIPVVYSAVTDPAAAGFDGEENITGTSDALNTEAIMNLITAVNPDIDTIGLLYDLSQDASTQAIADAKAFCDANGIKYIEKNGTTTAEVQMAAEALIAAGVKAVFTPTDNTVMTAELSIYETFTEAGVQHYTGADSFALNGAFVGYGVDYVQLGEATADMVAELLCEGKTTADLPYQTFDNGIVTINTETCEALGLDLDTVKEAFKPYCTEIVKVTTAENFS
;
A
#
# COMPACT_ATOMS: atom_id res chain seq x y z
N ASP A 1 12.54 19.66 21.42
CA ASP A 1 13.06 21.00 21.20
C ASP A 1 14.53 20.91 20.78
N THR A 2 14.80 20.94 19.49
CA THR A 2 16.15 20.95 18.91
C THR A 2 16.12 21.82 17.64
N ASP A 3 17.18 22.60 17.42
CA ASP A 3 17.37 23.36 16.20
C ASP A 3 18.01 22.51 15.07
N ILE A 4 18.15 21.21 15.30
CA ILE A 4 18.71 20.30 14.31
C ILE A 4 17.64 20.02 13.25
N PRO A 5 17.91 20.26 11.95
CA PRO A 5 16.98 19.92 10.90
C PRO A 5 16.78 18.40 10.81
N VAL A 6 15.54 18.00 10.67
CA VAL A 6 15.13 16.60 10.49
C VAL A 6 14.55 16.43 9.09
N VAL A 7 15.06 15.45 8.34
CA VAL A 7 14.51 15.08 7.04
C VAL A 7 14.01 13.64 7.15
N TYR A 8 12.69 13.46 7.07
CA TYR A 8 12.10 12.12 7.03
C TYR A 8 12.04 11.56 5.61
N SER A 9 11.95 10.26 5.48
CA SER A 9 11.81 9.57 4.20
C SER A 9 10.64 8.60 4.26
N ALA A 10 9.78 8.65 3.27
CA ALA A 10 8.64 7.74 3.12
C ALA A 10 7.71 7.69 4.36
N VAL A 11 7.30 8.85 4.85
CA VAL A 11 6.25 8.94 5.87
C VAL A 11 4.91 9.09 5.17
N THR A 12 4.04 8.10 5.32
CA THR A 12 2.76 8.04 4.60
C THR A 12 1.83 9.21 4.95
N ASP A 13 1.73 9.55 6.24
CA ASP A 13 0.93 10.69 6.72
C ASP A 13 1.76 11.54 7.69
N PRO A 14 2.44 12.59 7.20
CA PRO A 14 3.22 13.48 8.04
C PRO A 14 2.40 14.23 9.09
N ALA A 15 1.13 14.53 8.81
CA ALA A 15 0.25 15.21 9.75
C ALA A 15 -0.15 14.28 10.91
N ALA A 16 -0.52 13.03 10.64
CA ALA A 16 -0.80 12.03 11.67
C ALA A 16 0.46 11.71 12.50
N ALA A 17 1.65 11.76 11.87
CA ALA A 17 2.92 11.62 12.58
C ALA A 17 3.29 12.83 13.47
N GLY A 18 2.50 13.91 13.42
CA GLY A 18 2.75 15.13 14.20
C GLY A 18 3.86 16.01 13.66
N PHE A 19 4.22 15.89 12.39
CA PHE A 19 5.29 16.68 11.75
C PHE A 19 4.76 17.96 11.10
N ASP A 20 3.45 18.07 10.93
CA ASP A 20 2.83 19.23 10.31
C ASP A 20 2.94 20.48 11.21
N GLY A 21 3.49 21.55 10.65
CA GLY A 21 3.72 22.80 11.38
C GLY A 21 5.03 22.87 12.20
N GLU A 22 5.85 21.82 12.20
CA GLU A 22 7.17 21.84 12.84
C GLU A 22 8.21 22.51 11.94
N GLU A 23 8.76 23.64 12.37
CA GLU A 23 9.65 24.49 11.56
C GLU A 23 10.98 23.82 11.18
N ASN A 24 11.43 22.82 11.95
CA ASN A 24 12.70 22.13 11.72
C ASN A 24 12.55 20.75 11.09
N ILE A 25 11.35 20.39 10.61
CA ILE A 25 11.05 19.08 10.04
C ILE A 25 10.58 19.22 8.59
N THR A 26 11.14 18.43 7.69
CA THR A 26 10.70 18.28 6.30
C THR A 26 10.98 16.85 5.83
N GLY A 27 10.65 16.51 4.58
CA GLY A 27 10.98 15.19 4.03
C GLY A 27 10.12 14.78 2.84
N THR A 28 10.01 13.48 2.65
CA THR A 28 9.24 12.89 1.56
C THR A 28 8.14 11.97 2.09
N SER A 29 6.95 12.09 1.51
CA SER A 29 5.77 11.27 1.84
C SER A 29 5.45 10.31 0.70
N ASP A 30 5.14 9.07 1.05
CA ASP A 30 4.60 8.04 0.16
C ASP A 30 3.08 7.90 0.32
N ALA A 31 2.36 9.02 0.33
CA ALA A 31 0.91 9.04 0.50
C ALA A 31 0.22 8.02 -0.41
N LEU A 32 -0.65 7.19 0.19
CA LEU A 32 -1.32 6.12 -0.53
C LEU A 32 -2.56 6.64 -1.27
N ASN A 33 -2.64 6.40 -2.57
CA ASN A 33 -3.86 6.63 -3.35
C ASN A 33 -4.82 5.44 -3.20
N THR A 34 -5.52 5.40 -2.07
CA THR A 34 -6.46 4.32 -1.75
C THR A 34 -7.59 4.22 -2.77
N GLU A 35 -8.10 5.35 -3.29
CA GLU A 35 -9.16 5.35 -4.30
C GLU A 35 -8.72 4.62 -5.58
N ALA A 36 -7.48 4.83 -6.03
CA ALA A 36 -6.94 4.11 -7.18
C ALA A 36 -6.91 2.59 -6.92
N ILE A 37 -6.45 2.14 -5.75
CA ILE A 37 -6.40 0.71 -5.41
C ILE A 37 -7.81 0.11 -5.39
N MET A 38 -8.77 0.79 -4.80
CA MET A 38 -10.16 0.33 -4.76
C MET A 38 -10.77 0.26 -6.18
N ASN A 39 -10.38 1.17 -7.06
CA ASN A 39 -10.74 1.10 -8.48
C ASN A 39 -10.08 -0.08 -9.21
N LEU A 40 -8.83 -0.47 -8.87
CA LEU A 40 -8.23 -1.70 -9.42
C LEU A 40 -9.07 -2.94 -9.05
N ILE A 41 -9.54 -3.02 -7.81
CA ILE A 41 -10.38 -4.12 -7.33
C ILE A 41 -11.66 -4.21 -8.17
N THR A 42 -12.37 -3.10 -8.31
CA THR A 42 -13.65 -3.06 -9.05
C THR A 42 -13.47 -3.23 -10.55
N ALA A 43 -12.35 -2.81 -11.13
CA ALA A 43 -12.05 -2.99 -12.54
C ALA A 43 -11.90 -4.47 -12.94
N VAL A 44 -11.33 -5.29 -12.07
CA VAL A 44 -11.19 -6.75 -12.27
C VAL A 44 -12.45 -7.48 -11.81
N ASN A 45 -13.15 -6.94 -10.83
CA ASN A 45 -14.34 -7.56 -10.22
C ASN A 45 -15.55 -6.61 -10.28
N PRO A 46 -16.15 -6.38 -11.47
CA PRO A 46 -17.20 -5.38 -11.62
C PRO A 46 -18.49 -5.69 -10.83
N ASP A 47 -18.70 -6.94 -10.46
CA ASP A 47 -19.87 -7.41 -9.70
C ASP A 47 -19.53 -7.66 -8.22
N ILE A 48 -18.39 -7.13 -7.71
CA ILE A 48 -18.01 -7.34 -6.32
C ILE A 48 -18.98 -6.65 -5.37
N ASP A 49 -19.50 -7.38 -4.40
CA ASP A 49 -20.46 -6.87 -3.41
C ASP A 49 -19.86 -6.73 -2.01
N THR A 50 -18.69 -7.32 -1.78
CA THR A 50 -18.06 -7.31 -0.46
C THR A 50 -16.52 -7.38 -0.60
N ILE A 51 -15.81 -6.45 0.04
CA ILE A 51 -14.34 -6.38 0.09
C ILE A 51 -13.87 -6.62 1.52
N GLY A 52 -12.83 -7.41 1.70
CA GLY A 52 -12.13 -7.57 2.96
C GLY A 52 -11.16 -6.41 3.22
N LEU A 53 -11.08 -5.93 4.44
CA LEU A 53 -10.09 -4.96 4.88
C LEU A 53 -9.21 -5.61 5.96
N LEU A 54 -7.92 -5.80 5.66
CA LEU A 54 -6.96 -6.47 6.55
C LEU A 54 -5.85 -5.48 6.94
N TYR A 55 -5.71 -5.22 8.21
CA TYR A 55 -4.74 -4.23 8.69
C TYR A 55 -4.43 -4.39 10.20
N ASP A 56 -3.41 -3.69 10.67
CA ASP A 56 -3.07 -3.54 12.09
C ASP A 56 -3.57 -2.17 12.59
N LEU A 57 -4.44 -2.18 13.58
CA LEU A 57 -4.99 -0.96 14.21
C LEU A 57 -3.94 -0.06 14.87
N SER A 58 -2.76 -0.58 15.17
CA SER A 58 -1.67 0.16 15.79
C SER A 58 -0.76 0.88 14.78
N GLN A 59 -0.97 0.64 13.47
CA GLN A 59 -0.22 1.29 12.39
C GLN A 59 -0.90 2.59 11.97
N ASP A 60 -0.29 3.74 12.25
CA ASP A 60 -0.83 5.06 11.89
C ASP A 60 -1.05 5.20 10.38
N ALA A 61 -0.14 4.63 9.57
CA ALA A 61 -0.26 4.59 8.11
C ALA A 61 -1.54 3.90 7.61
N SER A 62 -2.13 2.99 8.40
CA SER A 62 -3.35 2.28 8.01
C SER A 62 -4.62 3.10 8.25
N THR A 63 -4.61 4.07 9.18
CA THR A 63 -5.82 4.73 9.67
C THR A 63 -6.58 5.47 8.56
N GLN A 64 -5.91 6.38 7.86
CA GLN A 64 -6.55 7.17 6.79
C GLN A 64 -6.92 6.30 5.59
N ALA A 65 -6.02 5.41 5.17
CA ALA A 65 -6.26 4.52 4.03
C ALA A 65 -7.48 3.60 4.24
N ILE A 66 -7.68 3.09 5.46
CA ILE A 66 -8.87 2.29 5.80
C ILE A 66 -10.13 3.15 5.83
N ALA A 67 -10.06 4.39 6.32
CA ALA A 67 -11.19 5.32 6.29
C ALA A 67 -11.60 5.63 4.84
N ASP A 68 -10.63 5.88 3.96
CA ASP A 68 -10.87 6.14 2.54
C ASP A 68 -11.44 4.92 1.81
N ALA A 69 -10.95 3.71 2.10
CA ALA A 69 -11.50 2.48 1.54
C ALA A 69 -12.96 2.24 1.95
N LYS A 70 -13.32 2.52 3.20
CA LYS A 70 -14.70 2.46 3.68
C LYS A 70 -15.58 3.48 2.97
N ALA A 71 -15.10 4.74 2.86
CA ALA A 71 -15.82 5.79 2.15
C ALA A 71 -16.06 5.43 0.68
N PHE A 72 -15.06 4.84 0.01
CA PHE A 72 -15.22 4.33 -1.35
C PHE A 72 -16.28 3.23 -1.42
N CYS A 73 -16.23 2.25 -0.52
CA CYS A 73 -17.21 1.18 -0.46
C CYS A 73 -18.63 1.72 -0.25
N ASP A 74 -18.83 2.63 0.70
CA ASP A 74 -20.12 3.26 1.00
C ASP A 74 -20.67 4.03 -0.21
N ALA A 75 -19.82 4.79 -0.91
CA ALA A 75 -20.18 5.54 -2.10
C ALA A 75 -20.60 4.65 -3.29
N ASN A 76 -20.04 3.46 -3.39
CA ASN A 76 -20.30 2.51 -4.47
C ASN A 76 -21.29 1.37 -4.09
N GLY A 77 -21.84 1.39 -2.89
CA GLY A 77 -22.78 0.37 -2.41
C GLY A 77 -22.15 -1.01 -2.19
N ILE A 78 -20.85 -1.05 -1.97
CA ILE A 78 -20.06 -2.25 -1.70
C ILE A 78 -19.98 -2.45 -0.18
N LYS A 79 -20.19 -3.65 0.29
CA LYS A 79 -20.00 -4.01 1.71
C LYS A 79 -18.51 -4.22 2.00
N TYR A 80 -18.14 -4.05 3.25
CA TYR A 80 -16.79 -4.41 3.69
C TYR A 80 -16.81 -5.22 4.99
N ILE A 81 -15.79 -6.06 5.17
CA ILE A 81 -15.56 -6.86 6.37
C ILE A 81 -14.15 -6.57 6.85
N GLU A 82 -14.04 -6.01 8.05
CA GLU A 82 -12.75 -5.68 8.67
C GLU A 82 -12.24 -6.83 9.51
N LYS A 83 -10.96 -7.12 9.37
CA LYS A 83 -10.20 -8.01 10.26
C LYS A 83 -8.85 -7.40 10.57
N ASN A 84 -8.42 -7.54 11.80
CA ASN A 84 -7.21 -6.93 12.34
C ASN A 84 -6.29 -7.98 12.94
N GLY A 85 -4.99 -7.73 12.87
CA GLY A 85 -3.98 -8.51 13.54
C GLY A 85 -2.76 -7.64 13.85
N THR A 86 -2.21 -7.76 15.05
CA THR A 86 -1.02 -7.04 15.53
C THR A 86 0.23 -7.94 15.56
N THR A 87 0.06 -9.20 15.22
CA THR A 87 1.12 -10.22 15.07
C THR A 87 0.88 -11.05 13.82
N THR A 88 1.93 -11.68 13.29
CA THR A 88 1.81 -12.59 12.14
C THR A 88 0.74 -13.66 12.35
N ALA A 89 0.65 -14.25 13.54
CA ALA A 89 -0.34 -15.28 13.84
C ALA A 89 -1.79 -14.72 13.84
N GLU A 90 -1.99 -13.51 14.35
CA GLU A 90 -3.30 -12.84 14.31
C GLU A 90 -3.68 -12.43 12.88
N VAL A 91 -2.71 -11.98 12.07
CA VAL A 91 -2.93 -11.68 10.65
C VAL A 91 -3.34 -12.94 9.88
N GLN A 92 -2.70 -14.09 10.13
CA GLN A 92 -3.11 -15.38 9.55
C GLN A 92 -4.56 -15.74 9.91
N MET A 93 -4.92 -15.66 11.19
CA MET A 93 -6.30 -15.91 11.63
C MET A 93 -7.30 -14.92 11.02
N ALA A 94 -6.90 -13.64 10.86
CA ALA A 94 -7.70 -12.61 10.23
C ALA A 94 -7.93 -12.92 8.74
N ALA A 95 -6.89 -13.36 8.02
CA ALA A 95 -6.98 -13.79 6.62
C ALA A 95 -7.93 -14.99 6.45
N GLU A 96 -7.79 -16.04 7.29
CA GLU A 96 -8.69 -17.18 7.30
C GLU A 96 -10.15 -16.78 7.57
N ALA A 97 -10.37 -15.83 8.48
CA ALA A 97 -11.71 -15.33 8.79
C ALA A 97 -12.34 -14.54 7.62
N LEU A 98 -11.54 -13.80 6.83
CA LEU A 98 -12.01 -13.15 5.61
C LEU A 98 -12.37 -14.16 4.53
N ILE A 99 -11.55 -15.20 4.34
CA ILE A 99 -11.83 -16.31 3.42
C ILE A 99 -13.14 -17.00 3.81
N ALA A 100 -13.29 -17.34 5.10
CA ALA A 100 -14.53 -17.98 5.61
C ALA A 100 -15.76 -17.10 5.44
N ALA A 101 -15.60 -15.77 5.43
CA ALA A 101 -16.68 -14.83 5.15
C ALA A 101 -17.03 -14.72 3.64
N GLY A 102 -16.26 -15.36 2.76
CA GLY A 102 -16.52 -15.46 1.33
C GLY A 102 -16.14 -14.23 0.52
N VAL A 103 -15.24 -13.36 1.02
CA VAL A 103 -14.74 -12.21 0.25
C VAL A 103 -13.95 -12.70 -0.97
N LYS A 104 -13.97 -11.93 -2.05
CA LYS A 104 -13.23 -12.22 -3.29
C LYS A 104 -11.98 -11.36 -3.45
N ALA A 105 -11.95 -10.23 -2.80
CA ALA A 105 -10.80 -9.34 -2.77
C ALA A 105 -10.59 -8.82 -1.35
N VAL A 106 -9.32 -8.61 -1.01
CA VAL A 106 -8.86 -8.02 0.25
C VAL A 106 -8.00 -6.82 -0.08
N PHE A 107 -8.20 -5.72 0.65
CA PHE A 107 -7.35 -4.55 0.64
C PHE A 107 -6.54 -4.48 1.94
N THR A 108 -5.24 -4.24 1.79
CA THR A 108 -4.31 -3.90 2.89
C THR A 108 -3.56 -2.62 2.53
N PRO A 109 -3.55 -1.60 3.39
CA PRO A 109 -2.75 -0.39 3.16
C PRO A 109 -1.24 -0.66 3.28
N THR A 110 -0.42 0.40 3.41
CA THR A 110 1.02 0.31 3.67
C THR A 110 1.27 -0.12 5.12
N ASP A 111 0.98 -1.37 5.43
CA ASP A 111 0.96 -1.95 6.77
C ASP A 111 2.12 -2.92 6.99
N ASN A 112 3.08 -2.55 7.85
CA ASN A 112 4.30 -3.34 8.08
C ASN A 112 4.03 -4.68 8.77
N THR A 113 3.00 -4.78 9.62
CA THR A 113 2.64 -6.02 10.30
C THR A 113 2.08 -7.04 9.31
N VAL A 114 1.16 -6.61 8.45
CA VAL A 114 0.61 -7.46 7.40
C VAL A 114 1.67 -7.80 6.35
N MET A 115 2.51 -6.83 5.95
CA MET A 115 3.61 -7.07 5.00
C MET A 115 4.56 -8.16 5.50
N THR A 116 4.91 -8.13 6.79
CA THR A 116 5.75 -9.18 7.40
C THR A 116 5.08 -10.56 7.41
N ALA A 117 3.75 -10.60 7.47
CA ALA A 117 2.98 -11.83 7.43
C ALA A 117 2.69 -12.35 6.01
N GLU A 118 2.89 -11.53 4.96
CA GLU A 118 2.43 -11.80 3.59
C GLU A 118 2.87 -13.16 3.07
N LEU A 119 4.16 -13.53 3.21
CA LEU A 119 4.67 -14.85 2.81
C LEU A 119 3.95 -16.03 3.46
N SER A 120 3.24 -15.81 4.56
CA SER A 120 2.49 -16.85 5.28
C SER A 120 1.00 -16.86 4.96
N ILE A 121 0.49 -15.84 4.25
CA ILE A 121 -0.95 -15.72 3.96
C ILE A 121 -1.27 -15.75 2.46
N TYR A 122 -0.31 -15.39 1.57
CA TYR A 122 -0.60 -15.28 0.14
C TYR A 122 -1.04 -16.61 -0.49
N GLU A 123 -0.42 -17.75 -0.11
CA GLU A 123 -0.82 -19.06 -0.59
C GLU A 123 -2.27 -19.38 -0.16
N THR A 124 -2.59 -19.10 1.10
CA THR A 124 -3.94 -19.33 1.65
C THR A 124 -5.00 -18.49 0.92
N PHE A 125 -4.71 -17.23 0.62
CA PHE A 125 -5.58 -16.37 -0.19
C PHE A 125 -5.70 -16.89 -1.62
N THR A 126 -4.59 -17.23 -2.25
CA THR A 126 -4.55 -17.70 -3.64
C THR A 126 -5.30 -19.01 -3.82
N GLU A 127 -5.11 -20.00 -2.93
CA GLU A 127 -5.82 -21.28 -2.94
C GLU A 127 -7.34 -21.09 -2.74
N ALA A 128 -7.75 -20.08 -1.95
CA ALA A 128 -9.15 -19.73 -1.75
C ALA A 128 -9.74 -18.89 -2.90
N GLY A 129 -8.93 -18.48 -3.90
CA GLY A 129 -9.32 -17.61 -5.00
C GLY A 129 -9.59 -16.17 -4.56
N VAL A 130 -8.94 -15.71 -3.47
CA VAL A 130 -9.03 -14.36 -2.94
C VAL A 130 -7.87 -13.52 -3.48
N GLN A 131 -8.19 -12.40 -4.10
CA GLN A 131 -7.24 -11.45 -4.66
C GLN A 131 -6.78 -10.49 -3.57
N HIS A 132 -5.47 -10.38 -3.29
CA HIS A 132 -4.92 -9.47 -2.30
C HIS A 132 -4.32 -8.23 -2.98
N TYR A 133 -4.91 -7.05 -2.71
CA TYR A 133 -4.49 -5.74 -3.21
C TYR A 133 -3.89 -4.93 -2.07
N THR A 134 -2.71 -4.36 -2.29
CA THR A 134 -1.90 -3.82 -1.20
C THR A 134 -1.28 -2.47 -1.54
N GLY A 135 -0.86 -1.74 -0.51
CA GLY A 135 -0.35 -0.37 -0.60
C GLY A 135 1.15 -0.24 -0.88
N ALA A 136 1.86 -1.33 -1.23
CA ALA A 136 3.27 -1.26 -1.62
C ALA A 136 3.66 -2.44 -2.52
N ASP A 137 4.71 -2.26 -3.32
CA ASP A 137 5.29 -3.28 -4.20
C ASP A 137 5.89 -4.47 -3.45
N SER A 138 6.43 -4.22 -2.25
CA SER A 138 6.99 -5.25 -1.36
C SER A 138 6.01 -6.38 -1.03
N PHE A 139 4.72 -6.09 -0.95
CA PHE A 139 3.71 -7.13 -0.78
C PHE A 139 3.61 -8.04 -2.00
N ALA A 140 3.65 -7.48 -3.22
CA ALA A 140 3.62 -8.27 -4.44
C ALA A 140 4.88 -9.16 -4.57
N LEU A 141 6.04 -8.67 -4.14
CA LEU A 141 7.25 -9.48 -4.03
C LEU A 141 7.11 -10.63 -3.01
N ASN A 142 6.23 -10.47 -2.01
CA ASN A 142 5.92 -11.48 -1.00
C ASN A 142 4.72 -12.37 -1.36
N GLY A 143 4.22 -12.27 -2.58
CA GLY A 143 3.18 -13.14 -3.09
C GLY A 143 1.78 -12.50 -3.18
N ALA A 144 1.54 -11.29 -2.69
CA ALA A 144 0.27 -10.60 -2.92
C ALA A 144 0.01 -10.44 -4.43
N PHE A 145 -1.25 -10.45 -4.85
CA PHE A 145 -1.62 -10.32 -6.25
C PHE A 145 -1.17 -8.98 -6.82
N VAL A 146 -1.44 -7.89 -6.12
CA VAL A 146 -1.13 -6.52 -6.56
C VAL A 146 -0.55 -5.71 -5.41
N GLY A 147 0.58 -5.04 -5.69
CA GLY A 147 1.08 -3.90 -4.92
C GLY A 147 0.83 -2.60 -5.69
N TYR A 148 0.39 -1.57 -4.99
CA TYR A 148 0.26 -0.22 -5.54
C TYR A 148 1.09 0.73 -4.71
N GLY A 149 1.95 1.52 -5.32
CA GLY A 149 2.83 2.38 -4.55
C GLY A 149 3.56 3.41 -5.39
N VAL A 150 4.67 3.84 -4.85
CA VAL A 150 5.55 4.87 -5.41
C VAL A 150 6.87 4.23 -5.87
N ASP A 151 7.62 4.97 -6.68
CA ASP A 151 9.02 4.64 -6.94
C ASP A 151 9.86 5.04 -5.73
N TYR A 152 10.19 4.06 -4.88
CA TYR A 152 10.98 4.30 -3.66
C TYR A 152 12.43 4.69 -3.96
N VAL A 153 12.96 4.41 -5.16
CA VAL A 153 14.30 4.88 -5.57
C VAL A 153 14.23 6.38 -5.81
N GLN A 154 13.27 6.85 -6.60
CA GLN A 154 13.07 8.29 -6.84
C GLN A 154 12.76 9.05 -5.55
N LEU A 155 11.94 8.48 -4.67
CA LEU A 155 11.64 9.05 -3.36
C LEU A 155 12.91 9.19 -2.50
N GLY A 156 13.73 8.14 -2.47
CA GLY A 156 15.01 8.17 -1.76
C GLY A 156 16.00 9.18 -2.32
N GLU A 157 16.09 9.31 -3.65
CA GLU A 157 16.90 10.32 -4.32
C GLU A 157 16.44 11.74 -3.94
N ALA A 158 15.14 12.01 -4.01
CA ALA A 158 14.59 13.31 -3.61
C ALA A 158 14.84 13.62 -2.12
N THR A 159 14.75 12.61 -1.24
CA THR A 159 15.12 12.79 0.17
C THR A 159 16.59 13.16 0.33
N ALA A 160 17.49 12.50 -0.42
CA ALA A 160 18.92 12.81 -0.39
C ALA A 160 19.23 14.20 -0.93
N ASP A 161 18.54 14.64 -1.98
CA ASP A 161 18.67 15.99 -2.53
C ASP A 161 18.25 17.05 -1.50
N MET A 162 17.15 16.85 -0.78
CA MET A 162 16.74 17.75 0.31
C MET A 162 17.81 17.85 1.40
N VAL A 163 18.42 16.74 1.79
CA VAL A 163 19.55 16.74 2.75
C VAL A 163 20.76 17.51 2.20
N ALA A 164 21.09 17.33 0.92
CA ALA A 164 22.20 18.04 0.29
C ALA A 164 21.96 19.57 0.24
N GLU A 165 20.74 19.99 -0.07
CA GLU A 165 20.35 21.41 -0.08
C GLU A 165 20.47 22.04 1.31
N LEU A 166 20.06 21.34 2.38
CA LEU A 166 20.23 21.80 3.76
C LEU A 166 21.70 21.91 4.17
N LEU A 167 22.53 20.91 3.83
CA LEU A 167 23.91 20.84 4.31
C LEU A 167 24.89 21.63 3.47
N CYS A 168 24.67 21.75 2.13
CA CYS A 168 25.64 22.28 1.19
C CYS A 168 25.24 23.63 0.61
N GLU A 169 23.93 23.94 0.53
CA GLU A 169 23.42 25.15 -0.10
C GLU A 169 22.93 26.21 0.91
N GLY A 170 22.91 25.84 2.21
CA GLY A 170 22.52 26.75 3.28
C GLY A 170 21.03 27.04 3.34
N LYS A 171 20.20 26.18 2.73
CA LYS A 171 18.75 26.22 2.88
C LYS A 171 18.33 25.79 4.28
N THR A 172 17.14 26.17 4.66
CA THR A 172 16.47 25.73 5.90
C THR A 172 15.31 24.78 5.56
N THR A 173 14.78 24.08 6.54
CA THR A 173 13.58 23.25 6.39
C THR A 173 12.36 24.06 5.93
N ALA A 174 12.28 25.33 6.33
CA ALA A 174 11.22 26.26 5.87
C ALA A 174 11.29 26.58 4.36
N ASP A 175 12.49 26.50 3.76
CA ASP A 175 12.68 26.70 2.32
C ASP A 175 12.36 25.44 1.50
N LEU A 176 12.22 24.30 2.16
CA LEU A 176 12.03 22.97 1.56
C LEU A 176 10.72 22.35 2.06
N PRO A 177 9.58 22.69 1.44
CA PRO A 177 8.32 22.02 1.78
C PRO A 177 8.44 20.51 1.51
N TYR A 178 7.79 19.69 2.33
CA TYR A 178 7.81 18.26 2.10
C TYR A 178 7.19 17.91 0.74
N GLN A 179 7.69 16.83 0.14
CA GLN A 179 7.25 16.35 -1.16
C GLN A 179 6.42 15.09 -1.00
N THR A 180 5.27 15.04 -1.68
CA THR A 180 4.42 13.86 -1.74
C THR A 180 4.64 13.11 -3.04
N PHE A 181 4.85 11.79 -2.94
CA PHE A 181 4.96 10.87 -4.06
C PHE A 181 3.69 10.02 -4.11
N ASP A 182 2.96 10.11 -5.22
CA ASP A 182 1.72 9.38 -5.48
C ASP A 182 1.68 8.82 -6.91
N ASN A 183 2.86 8.58 -7.50
CA ASN A 183 3.02 8.29 -8.93
C ASN A 183 2.38 6.98 -9.42
N GLY A 184 1.70 6.24 -8.55
CA GLY A 184 0.73 5.23 -8.97
C GLY A 184 1.31 4.07 -9.77
N ILE A 185 2.38 3.44 -9.28
CA ILE A 185 2.96 2.24 -9.89
C ILE A 185 2.21 1.02 -9.41
N VAL A 186 1.64 0.26 -10.36
CA VAL A 186 1.04 -1.04 -10.06
C VAL A 186 2.07 -2.13 -10.28
N THR A 187 2.35 -2.91 -9.25
CA THR A 187 3.20 -4.11 -9.31
C THR A 187 2.32 -5.35 -9.27
N ILE A 188 2.33 -6.15 -10.34
CA ILE A 188 1.55 -7.39 -10.44
C ILE A 188 2.47 -8.58 -10.20
N ASN A 189 2.14 -9.43 -9.23
CA ASN A 189 2.75 -10.74 -9.10
C ASN A 189 2.16 -11.68 -10.15
N THR A 190 2.97 -12.09 -11.12
CA THR A 190 2.51 -12.87 -12.28
C THR A 190 2.21 -14.33 -11.91
N GLU A 191 2.88 -14.89 -10.92
CA GLU A 191 2.63 -16.25 -10.43
C GLU A 191 1.29 -16.31 -9.70
N THR A 192 1.04 -15.33 -8.82
CA THR A 192 -0.24 -15.22 -8.11
C THR A 192 -1.38 -14.90 -9.08
N CYS A 193 -1.16 -14.05 -10.08
CA CYS A 193 -2.14 -13.77 -11.13
C CYS A 193 -2.56 -15.06 -11.86
N GLU A 194 -1.59 -15.89 -12.27
CA GLU A 194 -1.83 -17.18 -12.93
C GLU A 194 -2.55 -18.18 -12.00
N ALA A 195 -2.10 -18.29 -10.75
CA ALA A 195 -2.69 -19.19 -9.76
C ALA A 195 -4.16 -18.82 -9.41
N LEU A 196 -4.50 -17.53 -9.46
CA LEU A 196 -5.88 -17.03 -9.35
C LEU A 196 -6.73 -17.29 -10.61
N GLY A 197 -6.12 -17.83 -11.68
CA GLY A 197 -6.80 -18.09 -12.96
C GLY A 197 -7.12 -16.82 -13.76
N LEU A 198 -6.41 -15.72 -13.49
CA LEU A 198 -6.62 -14.44 -14.16
C LEU A 198 -5.72 -14.32 -15.40
N ASP A 199 -6.26 -13.75 -16.47
CA ASP A 199 -5.48 -13.42 -17.65
C ASP A 199 -4.74 -12.10 -17.45
N LEU A 200 -3.42 -12.16 -17.45
CA LEU A 200 -2.54 -11.03 -17.14
C LEU A 200 -2.77 -9.82 -18.07
N ASP A 201 -3.01 -10.05 -19.36
CA ASP A 201 -3.19 -8.95 -20.30
C ASP A 201 -4.55 -8.28 -20.09
N THR A 202 -5.59 -9.04 -19.78
CA THR A 202 -6.89 -8.50 -19.36
C THR A 202 -6.77 -7.66 -18.08
N VAL A 203 -6.05 -8.15 -17.07
CA VAL A 203 -5.79 -7.42 -15.81
C VAL A 203 -5.06 -6.11 -16.09
N LYS A 204 -4.00 -6.12 -16.90
CA LYS A 204 -3.24 -4.93 -17.26
C LYS A 204 -4.10 -3.88 -17.96
N GLU A 205 -4.94 -4.31 -18.92
CA GLU A 205 -5.86 -3.38 -19.61
C GLU A 205 -6.86 -2.75 -18.62
N ALA A 206 -7.37 -3.52 -17.66
CA ALA A 206 -8.28 -3.01 -16.63
C ALA A 206 -7.60 -1.99 -15.69
N PHE A 207 -6.30 -2.14 -15.44
CA PHE A 207 -5.55 -1.28 -14.52
C PHE A 207 -5.05 0.04 -15.13
N LYS A 208 -4.84 0.09 -16.45
CA LYS A 208 -4.31 1.28 -17.15
C LYS A 208 -4.96 2.62 -16.78
N PRO A 209 -6.29 2.72 -16.58
CA PRO A 209 -6.89 4.00 -16.22
C PRO A 209 -6.52 4.53 -14.83
N TYR A 210 -5.98 3.67 -13.96
CA TYR A 210 -5.80 3.95 -12.54
C TYR A 210 -4.34 3.97 -12.08
N CYS A 211 -3.39 3.83 -13.02
CA CYS A 211 -1.97 3.85 -12.70
C CYS A 211 -1.16 4.53 -13.81
N THR A 212 0.05 4.95 -13.47
CA THR A 212 1.00 5.56 -14.41
C THR A 212 1.91 4.51 -15.05
N GLU A 213 2.20 3.44 -14.33
CA GLU A 213 3.08 2.35 -14.75
C GLU A 213 2.58 1.01 -14.22
N ILE A 214 2.86 -0.07 -14.97
CA ILE A 214 2.60 -1.45 -14.55
C ILE A 214 3.91 -2.24 -14.61
N VAL A 215 4.38 -2.67 -13.44
CA VAL A 215 5.56 -3.53 -13.24
C VAL A 215 5.10 -4.97 -13.02
N LYS A 216 5.92 -5.94 -13.43
CA LYS A 216 5.67 -7.37 -13.23
C LYS A 216 6.77 -7.96 -12.36
N VAL A 217 6.38 -8.74 -11.38
CA VAL A 217 7.29 -9.46 -10.49
C VAL A 217 6.86 -10.92 -10.35
N THR A 218 7.74 -11.73 -9.78
CA THR A 218 7.46 -13.06 -9.24
C THR A 218 7.70 -13.04 -7.74
N THR A 219 7.19 -14.03 -7.03
CA THR A 219 7.40 -14.15 -5.59
C THR A 219 8.89 -14.35 -5.28
N ALA A 220 9.44 -13.56 -4.39
CA ALA A 220 10.83 -13.65 -3.99
C ALA A 220 11.08 -14.94 -3.17
N GLU A 221 12.03 -15.77 -3.60
CA GLU A 221 12.40 -17.00 -2.87
C GLU A 221 13.12 -16.72 -1.54
N ASN A 222 13.76 -15.57 -1.43
CA ASN A 222 14.48 -15.14 -0.24
C ASN A 222 14.53 -13.62 -0.14
N PHE A 223 14.31 -13.08 1.06
CA PHE A 223 14.70 -11.70 1.40
C PHE A 223 16.19 -11.65 1.66
N SER A 224 16.94 -10.99 0.80
CA SER A 224 18.35 -10.66 1.02
C SER A 224 18.51 -9.20 1.41
#